data_70a8a9aa3205f77ddda600bcdb5c5dce
#
_entry.id   70a8a9aa3205f77ddda600bcdb5c5dce
#
_cell.length_a   1.000
_cell.length_b   1.000
_cell.length_c   1.000
_cell.angle_alpha   90.00
_cell.angle_beta   90.00
_cell.angle_gamma   90.00
#
_symmetry.space_group_name_H-M   'P 1'
#
loop_
_entity.id
_entity.type
_entity.pdbx_description
1 polymer ?
#
loop_
_entity_poly.entity_id
_entity_poly.type
_entity_poly.pdbx_seq_one_letter_code
_entity_poly.pdbx_strand_id
1 'polypeptide(L)'
;MEGPRLERPLTSVPPLPSAAMEGAAAVLDSARLFRYGEHVPEGTWVARLERAFAEHFGTRFAVAVNSGGSAMFLALRSAGVEAGDVVLLNAFTLAPVPGAIEHLGAKVVLVDVDADLRVDLEDLEAAIVEHRPKAFLLSHMRGHVADMAGVVALCEAHGVILIEDCAHTLGASFGGTPTGLFGAAGCFSLQTWKQINAGEGGIIVTDDEDLAARAILASGAYMLHAQHGTPPSEDVIQRWAPLTPNCSMRLNELAAAIALPQLASLEERNDAWRAIYNRLESGISGLPNLRVPRTLDEVVHAPTSFQFVVDLPPEGIEARLAVCAERGVPIKWFGRSFATGFTSVHRHWGYVEARALPKGDAVLAGLCDVRLPSDLTAEEVDTIVAVICLAFGH
;
A
#
# COMPACT_ATOMS: atom_id res chain seq x y z
N MET A 1 -1.31 -37.98 9.83
CA MET A 1 -1.60 -37.16 11.03
C MET A 1 -3.00 -36.58 10.85
N GLU A 2 -3.97 -37.05 11.61
CA GLU A 2 -5.30 -36.48 11.65
C GLU A 2 -5.23 -35.12 12.38
N GLY A 3 -5.87 -34.10 11.85
CA GLY A 3 -5.95 -32.76 12.44
C GLY A 3 -6.30 -31.69 11.38
N PRO A 4 -6.53 -30.44 11.80
CA PRO A 4 -6.93 -29.37 10.87
C PRO A 4 -5.86 -29.14 9.80
N ARG A 5 -6.31 -29.00 8.55
CA ARG A 5 -5.47 -28.75 7.37
C ARG A 5 -6.25 -27.91 6.37
N LEU A 6 -5.63 -26.85 5.88
CA LEU A 6 -6.18 -26.05 4.80
C LEU A 6 -5.72 -26.63 3.46
N GLU A 7 -6.66 -27.01 2.61
CA GLU A 7 -6.36 -27.56 1.29
C GLU A 7 -6.15 -26.47 0.23
N ARG A 8 -6.84 -25.35 0.37
CA ARG A 8 -6.72 -24.20 -0.53
C ARG A 8 -5.44 -23.41 -0.26
N PRO A 9 -4.62 -23.10 -1.29
CA PRO A 9 -3.47 -22.21 -1.11
C PRO A 9 -3.89 -20.80 -0.74
N LEU A 10 -3.30 -20.21 0.31
CA LEU A 10 -3.51 -18.81 0.69
C LEU A 10 -2.92 -17.80 -0.34
N THR A 11 -2.22 -18.30 -1.35
CA THR A 11 -1.77 -17.53 -2.52
C THR A 11 -2.78 -17.56 -3.67
N SER A 12 -3.93 -18.23 -3.51
CA SER A 12 -5.01 -18.17 -4.51
C SER A 12 -5.52 -16.73 -4.64
N VAL A 13 -5.84 -16.36 -5.87
CA VAL A 13 -6.37 -15.03 -6.19
C VAL A 13 -7.86 -15.21 -6.50
N PRO A 14 -8.75 -14.43 -5.87
CA PRO A 14 -10.17 -14.45 -6.18
C PRO A 14 -10.43 -14.17 -7.67
N PRO A 15 -11.47 -14.76 -8.28
CA PRO A 15 -11.80 -14.53 -9.68
C PRO A 15 -12.10 -13.05 -9.94
N LEU A 16 -11.72 -12.57 -11.13
CA LEU A 16 -12.06 -11.23 -11.58
C LEU A 16 -13.56 -11.12 -11.91
N PRO A 17 -14.19 -9.96 -11.72
CA PRO A 17 -15.56 -9.72 -12.17
C PRO A 17 -15.72 -9.94 -13.68
N SER A 18 -16.90 -10.37 -14.15
CA SER A 18 -17.18 -10.57 -15.59
C SER A 18 -16.91 -9.30 -16.40
N ALA A 19 -17.28 -8.13 -15.89
CA ALA A 19 -17.02 -6.85 -16.54
C ALA A 19 -15.51 -6.57 -16.74
N ALA A 20 -14.63 -7.08 -15.87
CA ALA A 20 -13.18 -6.97 -16.07
C ALA A 20 -12.70 -7.89 -17.21
N MET A 21 -13.26 -9.07 -17.32
CA MET A 21 -12.97 -10.02 -18.42
C MET A 21 -13.45 -9.45 -19.76
N GLU A 22 -14.65 -8.88 -19.81
CA GLU A 22 -15.23 -8.22 -20.99
C GLU A 22 -14.38 -7.01 -21.43
N GLY A 23 -14.00 -6.14 -20.47
CA GLY A 23 -13.13 -5.01 -20.73
C GLY A 23 -11.77 -5.41 -21.27
N ALA A 24 -11.15 -6.43 -20.69
CA ALA A 24 -9.88 -6.96 -21.14
C ALA A 24 -9.98 -7.54 -22.57
N ALA A 25 -11.05 -8.30 -22.87
CA ALA A 25 -11.30 -8.84 -24.21
C ALA A 25 -11.45 -7.71 -25.24
N ALA A 26 -12.22 -6.66 -24.93
CA ALA A 26 -12.42 -5.52 -25.81
C ALA A 26 -11.10 -4.77 -26.13
N VAL A 27 -10.21 -4.64 -25.13
CA VAL A 27 -8.88 -4.05 -25.32
C VAL A 27 -8.02 -4.91 -26.24
N LEU A 28 -8.01 -6.25 -26.02
CA LEU A 28 -7.24 -7.19 -26.82
C LEU A 28 -7.75 -7.27 -28.28
N ASP A 29 -9.06 -7.29 -28.48
CA ASP A 29 -9.69 -7.32 -29.81
C ASP A 29 -9.38 -6.04 -30.60
N SER A 30 -9.33 -4.90 -29.93
CA SER A 30 -8.96 -3.61 -30.56
C SER A 30 -7.47 -3.43 -30.79
N ALA A 31 -6.62 -4.24 -30.12
CA ALA A 31 -5.16 -4.10 -30.03
C ALA A 31 -4.67 -2.71 -29.53
N ARG A 32 -5.55 -1.90 -28.92
CA ARG A 32 -5.24 -0.57 -28.38
C ARG A 32 -4.76 -0.70 -26.94
N LEU A 33 -3.49 -1.00 -26.75
CA LEU A 33 -2.87 -1.20 -25.43
C LEU A 33 -2.29 0.07 -24.83
N PHE A 34 -1.93 1.04 -25.70
CA PHE A 34 -1.32 2.29 -25.27
C PHE A 34 -2.39 3.27 -24.77
N ARG A 35 -2.16 3.94 -23.63
CA ARG A 35 -3.15 4.80 -22.96
C ARG A 35 -3.59 6.02 -23.76
N TYR A 36 -2.75 6.48 -24.71
CA TYR A 36 -3.07 7.59 -25.59
C TYR A 36 -3.38 7.08 -26.99
N GLY A 37 -4.34 7.70 -27.66
CA GLY A 37 -4.76 7.26 -28.98
C GLY A 37 -5.75 8.22 -29.61
N GLU A 38 -6.43 7.76 -30.66
CA GLU A 38 -7.52 8.52 -31.27
C GLU A 38 -8.64 8.76 -30.25
N HIS A 39 -9.28 9.92 -30.37
CA HIS A 39 -10.36 10.32 -29.48
C HIS A 39 -11.49 9.27 -29.46
N VAL A 40 -11.71 8.70 -28.27
CA VAL A 40 -12.87 7.86 -27.97
C VAL A 40 -13.84 8.74 -27.17
N PRO A 41 -15.13 8.87 -27.57
CA PRO A 41 -16.07 9.78 -26.89
C PRO A 41 -16.13 9.62 -25.37
N GLU A 42 -16.02 8.38 -24.88
CA GLU A 42 -16.04 8.05 -23.43
C GLU A 42 -14.65 8.16 -22.77
N GLY A 43 -13.59 8.41 -23.55
CA GLY A 43 -12.20 8.35 -23.13
C GLY A 43 -11.64 6.93 -23.06
N THR A 44 -10.31 6.85 -22.95
CA THR A 44 -9.59 5.58 -22.80
C THR A 44 -9.91 4.91 -21.45
N TRP A 45 -9.63 3.61 -21.32
CA TRP A 45 -9.83 2.91 -20.04
C TRP A 45 -9.02 3.54 -18.91
N VAL A 46 -7.80 3.97 -19.19
CA VAL A 46 -6.98 4.66 -18.18
C VAL A 46 -7.61 5.99 -17.77
N ALA A 47 -8.11 6.80 -18.72
CA ALA A 47 -8.78 8.06 -18.39
C ALA A 47 -10.07 7.85 -17.58
N ARG A 48 -10.84 6.81 -17.91
CA ARG A 48 -12.03 6.42 -17.14
C ARG A 48 -11.68 5.97 -15.72
N LEU A 49 -10.59 5.20 -15.56
CA LEU A 49 -10.09 4.78 -14.25
C LEU A 49 -9.67 5.98 -13.41
N GLU A 50 -8.95 6.94 -13.98
CA GLU A 50 -8.55 8.18 -13.31
C GLU A 50 -9.78 8.97 -12.82
N ARG A 51 -10.79 9.18 -13.68
CA ARG A 51 -12.05 9.84 -13.27
C ARG A 51 -12.73 9.10 -12.13
N ALA A 52 -12.86 7.78 -12.25
CA ALA A 52 -13.53 6.98 -11.23
C ALA A 52 -12.81 7.03 -9.87
N PHE A 53 -11.46 7.06 -9.84
CA PHE A 53 -10.71 7.24 -8.61
C PHE A 53 -10.87 8.66 -8.05
N ALA A 54 -10.80 9.70 -8.87
CA ALA A 54 -11.03 11.07 -8.42
C ALA A 54 -12.44 11.24 -7.83
N GLU A 55 -13.47 10.69 -8.47
CA GLU A 55 -14.85 10.69 -7.98
C GLU A 55 -14.99 9.90 -6.69
N HIS A 56 -14.37 8.70 -6.59
CA HIS A 56 -14.43 7.85 -5.40
C HIS A 56 -13.83 8.52 -4.15
N PHE A 57 -12.73 9.24 -4.33
CA PHE A 57 -12.07 9.97 -3.24
C PHE A 57 -12.58 11.40 -3.04
N GLY A 58 -13.34 11.94 -3.99
CA GLY A 58 -13.75 13.34 -3.99
C GLY A 58 -12.59 14.31 -4.23
N THR A 59 -11.49 13.86 -4.88
CA THR A 59 -10.34 14.68 -5.21
C THR A 59 -10.47 15.30 -6.60
N ARG A 60 -9.75 16.40 -6.84
CA ARG A 60 -9.72 17.07 -8.15
C ARG A 60 -9.01 16.24 -9.21
N PHE A 61 -7.96 15.51 -8.81
CA PHE A 61 -7.06 14.82 -9.74
C PHE A 61 -6.75 13.39 -9.31
N ALA A 62 -6.67 12.50 -10.31
CA ALA A 62 -6.09 11.17 -10.17
C ALA A 62 -5.18 10.89 -11.36
N VAL A 63 -4.02 10.28 -11.13
CA VAL A 63 -3.02 9.97 -12.16
C VAL A 63 -2.66 8.49 -12.08
N ALA A 64 -2.98 7.74 -13.15
CA ALA A 64 -2.70 6.32 -13.24
C ALA A 64 -1.30 6.07 -13.81
N VAL A 65 -0.55 5.21 -13.12
CA VAL A 65 0.85 4.86 -13.41
C VAL A 65 1.08 3.35 -13.36
N ASN A 66 2.25 2.88 -13.80
CA ASN A 66 2.52 1.45 -14.00
C ASN A 66 2.77 0.65 -12.72
N SER A 67 2.93 1.28 -11.56
CA SER A 67 3.08 0.60 -10.26
C SER A 67 2.85 1.54 -9.07
N GLY A 68 2.59 0.98 -7.87
CA GLY A 68 2.55 1.76 -6.63
C GLY A 68 3.89 2.43 -6.31
N GLY A 69 5.02 1.76 -6.61
CA GLY A 69 6.36 2.36 -6.47
C GLY A 69 6.54 3.59 -7.37
N SER A 70 6.06 3.52 -8.61
CA SER A 70 6.06 4.68 -9.52
C SER A 70 5.14 5.80 -9.03
N ALA A 71 4.00 5.47 -8.41
CA ALA A 71 3.12 6.46 -7.82
C ALA A 71 3.83 7.25 -6.72
N MET A 72 4.48 6.57 -5.78
CA MET A 72 5.26 7.21 -4.70
C MET A 72 6.43 8.04 -5.23
N PHE A 73 7.21 7.48 -6.17
CA PHE A 73 8.31 8.19 -6.80
C PHE A 73 7.84 9.48 -7.49
N LEU A 74 6.78 9.40 -8.28
CA LEU A 74 6.24 10.56 -9.00
C LEU A 74 5.58 11.56 -8.06
N ALA A 75 4.88 11.12 -7.02
CA ALA A 75 4.29 12.01 -6.01
C ALA A 75 5.37 12.82 -5.29
N LEU A 76 6.41 12.16 -4.76
CA LEU A 76 7.55 12.83 -4.11
C LEU A 76 8.24 13.82 -5.05
N ARG A 77 8.57 13.39 -6.27
CA ARG A 77 9.18 14.25 -7.28
C ARG A 77 8.32 15.45 -7.62
N SER A 78 7.01 15.22 -7.80
CA SER A 78 6.05 16.29 -8.13
C SER A 78 5.81 17.25 -6.97
N ALA A 79 5.92 16.78 -5.74
CA ALA A 79 5.91 17.62 -4.53
C ALA A 79 7.21 18.41 -4.34
N GLY A 80 8.21 18.25 -5.20
CA GLY A 80 9.44 19.03 -5.20
C GLY A 80 10.59 18.40 -4.40
N VAL A 81 10.55 17.10 -4.13
CA VAL A 81 11.71 16.38 -3.57
C VAL A 81 12.78 16.24 -4.65
N GLU A 82 14.00 16.62 -4.31
CA GLU A 82 15.17 16.62 -5.17
C GLU A 82 16.31 15.78 -4.58
N ALA A 83 17.34 15.53 -5.39
CA ALA A 83 18.52 14.80 -4.94
C ALA A 83 19.20 15.53 -3.76
N GLY A 84 19.50 14.79 -2.71
CA GLY A 84 20.10 15.31 -1.48
C GLY A 84 19.10 15.76 -0.41
N ASP A 85 17.81 15.97 -0.74
CA ASP A 85 16.78 16.21 0.26
C ASP A 85 16.63 15.03 1.22
N VAL A 86 16.19 15.30 2.43
CA VAL A 86 15.83 14.27 3.42
C VAL A 86 14.34 13.97 3.32
N VAL A 87 14.02 12.68 3.25
CA VAL A 87 12.63 12.17 3.32
C VAL A 87 12.53 11.20 4.48
N LEU A 88 11.61 11.46 5.40
CA LEU A 88 11.30 10.52 6.49
C LEU A 88 10.46 9.36 5.94
N LEU A 89 10.62 8.19 6.59
CA LEU A 89 9.90 6.97 6.27
C LEU A 89 9.73 6.14 7.54
N ASN A 90 8.53 5.67 7.87
CA ASN A 90 8.36 4.75 8.99
C ASN A 90 8.96 3.36 8.70
N ALA A 91 9.58 2.78 9.73
CA ALA A 91 10.43 1.58 9.59
C ALA A 91 9.68 0.29 9.21
N PHE A 92 8.36 0.22 9.50
CA PHE A 92 7.53 -0.90 9.05
C PHE A 92 6.94 -0.60 7.67
N THR A 93 7.63 -1.06 6.64
CA THR A 93 7.20 -0.92 5.23
C THR A 93 7.87 -1.97 4.35
N LEU A 94 7.62 -1.92 3.03
CA LEU A 94 8.23 -2.81 2.03
C LEU A 94 9.30 -2.08 1.20
N ALA A 95 10.23 -2.84 0.64
CA ALA A 95 11.37 -2.35 -0.15
C ALA A 95 11.04 -1.33 -1.28
N PRO A 96 9.88 -1.39 -1.99
CA PRO A 96 9.54 -0.37 -2.98
C PRO A 96 9.42 1.05 -2.42
N VAL A 97 9.11 1.20 -1.12
CA VAL A 97 8.87 2.51 -0.49
C VAL A 97 10.18 3.27 -0.28
N PRO A 98 11.19 2.73 0.44
CA PRO A 98 12.50 3.38 0.49
C PRO A 98 13.16 3.45 -0.91
N GLY A 99 12.89 2.49 -1.79
CA GLY A 99 13.36 2.51 -3.18
C GLY A 99 12.87 3.71 -3.98
N ALA A 100 11.62 4.15 -3.75
CA ALA A 100 11.08 5.33 -4.41
C ALA A 100 11.82 6.62 -4.00
N ILE A 101 12.25 6.71 -2.73
CA ILE A 101 13.05 7.82 -2.22
C ILE A 101 14.48 7.78 -2.79
N GLU A 102 15.10 6.60 -2.76
CA GLU A 102 16.47 6.38 -3.25
C GLU A 102 16.59 6.69 -4.75
N HIS A 103 15.60 6.32 -5.54
CA HIS A 103 15.55 6.64 -6.98
C HIS A 103 15.51 8.15 -7.29
N LEU A 104 15.12 8.98 -6.32
CA LEU A 104 15.21 10.44 -6.43
C LEU A 104 16.60 10.98 -6.10
N GLY A 105 17.50 10.14 -5.56
CA GLY A 105 18.76 10.56 -4.96
C GLY A 105 18.56 11.30 -3.63
N ALA A 106 17.37 11.19 -3.04
CA ALA A 106 17.06 11.73 -1.72
C ALA A 106 17.51 10.77 -0.61
N LYS A 107 17.73 11.30 0.60
CA LYS A 107 18.19 10.52 1.75
C LYS A 107 17.00 10.01 2.55
N VAL A 108 16.95 8.70 2.78
CA VAL A 108 15.96 8.08 3.66
C VAL A 108 16.41 8.24 5.11
N VAL A 109 15.55 8.78 5.97
CA VAL A 109 15.69 8.72 7.43
C VAL A 109 14.50 7.94 7.99
N LEU A 110 14.80 6.84 8.67
CA LEU A 110 13.78 5.97 9.24
C LEU A 110 13.20 6.58 10.53
N VAL A 111 11.90 6.44 10.71
CA VAL A 111 11.16 6.77 11.93
C VAL A 111 10.68 5.47 12.56
N ASP A 112 10.81 5.34 13.87
CA ASP A 112 10.41 4.14 14.59
C ASP A 112 8.89 3.92 14.55
N VAL A 113 8.47 2.71 14.88
CA VAL A 113 7.06 2.34 15.00
C VAL A 113 6.75 1.85 16.41
N ASP A 114 5.51 2.02 16.84
CA ASP A 114 5.04 1.53 18.12
C ASP A 114 4.82 0.00 18.11
N ALA A 115 4.42 -0.53 19.26
CA ALA A 115 4.12 -1.95 19.41
C ALA A 115 2.95 -2.43 18.52
N ASP A 116 2.10 -1.53 18.04
CA ASP A 116 0.97 -1.80 17.16
C ASP A 116 1.27 -1.47 15.68
N LEU A 117 2.57 -1.36 15.33
CA LEU A 117 3.07 -1.17 13.96
C LEU A 117 2.76 0.20 13.33
N ARG A 118 2.34 1.17 14.11
CA ARG A 118 2.08 2.53 13.68
C ARG A 118 3.32 3.40 13.88
N VAL A 119 3.44 4.47 13.10
CA VAL A 119 4.54 5.43 13.32
C VAL A 119 4.52 5.96 14.75
N ASP A 120 5.69 5.99 15.38
CA ASP A 120 5.88 6.57 16.71
C ASP A 120 5.96 8.10 16.58
N LEU A 121 4.97 8.80 17.15
CA LEU A 121 4.88 10.26 17.03
C LEU A 121 6.01 11.00 17.75
N GLU A 122 6.52 10.47 18.87
CA GLU A 122 7.64 11.07 19.59
C GLU A 122 8.92 10.97 18.77
N ASP A 123 9.17 9.83 18.15
CA ASP A 123 10.31 9.64 17.26
C ASP A 123 10.15 10.42 15.95
N LEU A 124 8.92 10.55 15.43
CA LEU A 124 8.62 11.38 14.27
C LEU A 124 8.97 12.84 14.54
N GLU A 125 8.52 13.41 15.66
CA GLU A 125 8.82 14.78 16.05
C GLU A 125 10.33 15.00 16.22
N ALA A 126 11.01 14.09 16.91
CA ALA A 126 12.46 14.14 17.09
C ALA A 126 13.20 14.11 15.73
N ALA A 127 12.80 13.20 14.81
CA ALA A 127 13.39 13.12 13.49
C ALA A 127 13.13 14.36 12.62
N ILE A 128 11.95 14.98 12.73
CA ILE A 128 11.63 16.23 12.04
C ILE A 128 12.56 17.35 12.52
N VAL A 129 12.72 17.51 13.84
CA VAL A 129 13.55 18.56 14.43
C VAL A 129 15.02 18.38 14.07
N GLU A 130 15.53 17.13 14.17
CA GLU A 130 16.94 16.82 13.93
C GLU A 130 17.31 16.95 12.44
N HIS A 131 16.50 16.37 11.56
CA HIS A 131 16.88 16.21 10.15
C HIS A 131 16.27 17.26 9.22
N ARG A 132 15.25 18.01 9.66
CA ARG A 132 14.54 19.04 8.87
C ARG A 132 14.14 18.50 7.48
N PRO A 133 13.36 17.42 7.42
CA PRO A 133 13.05 16.74 6.17
C PRO A 133 12.22 17.61 5.23
N LYS A 134 12.36 17.37 3.93
CA LYS A 134 11.51 17.97 2.92
C LYS A 134 10.12 17.35 2.93
N ALA A 135 10.05 16.03 3.11
CA ALA A 135 8.81 15.27 3.09
C ALA A 135 8.84 14.11 4.08
N PHE A 136 7.65 13.64 4.43
CA PHE A 136 7.41 12.37 5.09
C PHE A 136 6.58 11.47 4.16
N LEU A 137 7.14 10.34 3.73
CA LEU A 137 6.42 9.29 3.03
C LEU A 137 5.90 8.30 4.08
N LEU A 138 4.65 8.49 4.52
CA LEU A 138 4.01 7.64 5.52
C LEU A 138 3.47 6.38 4.86
N SER A 139 4.00 5.21 5.22
CA SER A 139 3.50 3.92 4.73
C SER A 139 2.49 3.32 5.70
N HIS A 140 1.25 3.14 5.25
CA HIS A 140 0.21 2.38 5.96
C HIS A 140 0.37 0.88 5.72
N MET A 141 1.56 0.38 6.03
CA MET A 141 1.95 -1.01 5.75
C MET A 141 0.96 -2.00 6.36
N ARG A 142 0.49 -2.95 5.54
CA ARG A 142 -0.45 -4.01 5.93
C ARG A 142 -1.80 -3.53 6.48
N GLY A 143 -2.13 -2.25 6.28
CA GLY A 143 -3.39 -1.68 6.75
C GLY A 143 -3.32 -1.06 8.16
N HIS A 144 -2.12 -1.01 8.77
CA HIS A 144 -1.92 -0.33 10.05
C HIS A 144 -1.88 1.20 9.82
N VAL A 145 -3.04 1.83 10.02
CA VAL A 145 -3.20 3.28 9.88
C VAL A 145 -2.70 3.97 11.16
N ALA A 146 -1.85 4.98 10.99
CA ALA A 146 -1.31 5.78 12.08
C ALA A 146 -2.39 6.69 12.72
N ASP A 147 -2.05 7.31 13.86
CA ASP A 147 -2.79 8.48 14.36
C ASP A 147 -2.59 9.65 13.38
N MET A 148 -3.51 9.75 12.43
CA MET A 148 -3.41 10.75 11.36
C MET A 148 -3.56 12.17 11.88
N ALA A 149 -4.28 12.38 12.98
CA ALA A 149 -4.40 13.71 13.59
C ALA A 149 -3.04 14.19 14.13
N GLY A 150 -2.31 13.30 14.82
CA GLY A 150 -0.97 13.59 15.32
C GLY A 150 0.06 13.78 14.20
N VAL A 151 0.03 12.90 13.19
CA VAL A 151 0.93 12.99 12.03
C VAL A 151 0.74 14.31 11.27
N VAL A 152 -0.49 14.67 10.93
CA VAL A 152 -0.81 15.91 10.20
C VAL A 152 -0.36 17.12 10.99
N ALA A 153 -0.69 17.17 12.30
CA ALA A 153 -0.31 18.29 13.17
C ALA A 153 1.22 18.50 13.20
N LEU A 154 2.01 17.42 13.31
CA LEU A 154 3.47 17.50 13.29
C LEU A 154 4.01 17.96 11.92
N CYS A 155 3.50 17.42 10.83
CA CYS A 155 3.91 17.81 9.48
C CYS A 155 3.60 19.29 9.20
N GLU A 156 2.40 19.75 9.53
CA GLU A 156 1.99 21.16 9.35
C GLU A 156 2.81 22.13 10.21
N ALA A 157 3.03 21.80 11.49
CA ALA A 157 3.79 22.65 12.41
C ALA A 157 5.23 22.91 11.94
N HIS A 158 5.80 21.97 11.18
CA HIS A 158 7.18 22.02 10.72
C HIS A 158 7.32 22.23 9.20
N GLY A 159 6.22 22.37 8.46
CA GLY A 159 6.23 22.55 7.00
C GLY A 159 6.76 21.32 6.24
N VAL A 160 6.56 20.12 6.77
CA VAL A 160 6.95 18.85 6.14
C VAL A 160 5.84 18.40 5.19
N ILE A 161 6.18 18.08 3.95
CA ILE A 161 5.21 17.60 2.96
C ILE A 161 4.86 16.14 3.29
N LEU A 162 3.59 15.88 3.64
CA LEU A 162 3.11 14.52 3.87
C LEU A 162 2.67 13.89 2.54
N ILE A 163 3.20 12.70 2.23
CA ILE A 163 2.74 11.83 1.14
C ILE A 163 2.37 10.47 1.77
N GLU A 164 1.20 9.93 1.40
CA GLU A 164 0.73 8.68 1.96
C GLU A 164 0.95 7.51 1.00
N ASP A 165 1.67 6.47 1.45
CA ASP A 165 1.67 5.15 0.81
C ASP A 165 0.46 4.36 1.28
N CYS A 166 -0.58 4.37 0.47
CA CYS A 166 -1.86 3.69 0.67
C CYS A 166 -1.93 2.34 -0.07
N ALA A 167 -0.80 1.73 -0.40
CA ALA A 167 -0.77 0.47 -1.16
C ALA A 167 -1.49 -0.71 -0.47
N HIS A 168 -1.82 -0.58 0.81
CA HIS A 168 -2.54 -1.57 1.61
C HIS A 168 -3.85 -1.05 2.23
N THR A 169 -4.29 0.16 1.90
CA THR A 169 -5.39 0.83 2.59
C THR A 169 -6.46 1.41 1.67
N LEU A 170 -6.60 0.91 0.45
CA LEU A 170 -7.70 1.33 -0.44
C LEU A 170 -9.05 0.95 0.18
N GLY A 171 -9.82 1.96 0.59
CA GLY A 171 -11.08 1.81 1.32
C GLY A 171 -10.95 1.82 2.86
N ALA A 172 -9.74 2.10 3.40
CA ALA A 172 -9.57 2.40 4.82
C ALA A 172 -9.78 3.89 5.10
N SER A 173 -10.12 4.22 6.36
CA SER A 173 -10.30 5.62 6.80
C SER A 173 -9.87 5.80 8.25
N PHE A 174 -9.58 7.05 8.62
CA PHE A 174 -9.35 7.50 9.99
C PHE A 174 -10.28 8.68 10.30
N GLY A 175 -11.08 8.58 11.35
CA GLY A 175 -12.07 9.61 11.70
C GLY A 175 -13.09 9.91 10.58
N GLY A 176 -13.37 8.95 9.71
CA GLY A 176 -14.26 9.10 8.55
C GLY A 176 -13.59 9.67 7.30
N THR A 177 -12.35 10.15 7.37
CA THR A 177 -11.59 10.60 6.20
C THR A 177 -10.82 9.42 5.59
N PRO A 178 -10.96 9.12 4.28
CA PRO A 178 -10.20 8.07 3.61
C PRO A 178 -8.69 8.28 3.71
N THR A 179 -7.90 7.20 3.87
CA THR A 179 -6.43 7.26 3.72
C THR A 179 -6.07 7.72 2.31
N GLY A 180 -5.00 8.49 2.21
CA GLY A 180 -4.58 9.14 0.96
C GLY A 180 -5.08 10.57 0.80
N LEU A 181 -5.91 11.07 1.75
CA LEU A 181 -6.46 12.42 1.74
C LEU A 181 -5.94 13.31 2.89
N PHE A 182 -4.99 12.83 3.67
CA PHE A 182 -4.42 13.61 4.79
C PHE A 182 -3.20 14.43 4.39
N GLY A 183 -2.50 14.01 3.34
CA GLY A 183 -1.30 14.68 2.83
C GLY A 183 -1.51 15.38 1.49
N ALA A 184 -0.41 15.82 0.89
CA ALA A 184 -0.41 16.44 -0.44
C ALA A 184 -0.81 15.45 -1.55
N ALA A 185 -0.57 14.15 -1.36
CA ALA A 185 -0.99 13.10 -2.27
C ALA A 185 -1.12 11.74 -1.55
N GLY A 186 -2.07 10.92 -2.02
CA GLY A 186 -2.20 9.50 -1.68
C GLY A 186 -1.77 8.62 -2.86
N CYS A 187 -0.98 7.58 -2.56
CA CYS A 187 -0.42 6.66 -3.56
C CYS A 187 -0.97 5.25 -3.34
N PHE A 188 -1.69 4.72 -4.31
CA PHE A 188 -2.31 3.40 -4.26
C PHE A 188 -1.63 2.41 -5.20
N SER A 189 -1.68 1.13 -4.86
CA SER A 189 -1.16 0.04 -5.70
C SER A 189 -2.31 -0.82 -6.23
N LEU A 190 -2.23 -1.19 -7.50
CA LEU A 190 -3.16 -2.10 -8.17
C LEU A 190 -2.51 -3.47 -8.45
N GLN A 191 -1.41 -3.78 -7.75
CA GLN A 191 -0.72 -5.05 -7.86
C GLN A 191 -1.63 -6.19 -7.36
N THR A 192 -1.50 -7.39 -7.93
CA THR A 192 -2.37 -8.57 -7.72
C THR A 192 -2.84 -8.80 -6.28
N TRP A 193 -2.01 -8.49 -5.29
CA TRP A 193 -2.29 -8.77 -3.88
C TRP A 193 -2.88 -7.57 -3.11
N LYS A 194 -3.45 -6.61 -3.82
CA LYS A 194 -4.08 -5.42 -3.25
C LYS A 194 -5.61 -5.51 -3.36
N GLN A 195 -6.30 -4.50 -2.87
CA GLN A 195 -7.76 -4.45 -2.90
C GLN A 195 -8.34 -4.43 -4.33
N ILE A 196 -7.59 -3.91 -5.29
CA ILE A 196 -7.85 -4.02 -6.73
C ILE A 196 -6.69 -4.75 -7.37
N ASN A 197 -7.00 -5.80 -8.13
CA ASN A 197 -6.02 -6.61 -8.85
C ASN A 197 -6.02 -6.25 -10.35
N ALA A 198 -5.01 -5.54 -10.80
CA ALA A 198 -4.75 -5.29 -12.23
C ALA A 198 -3.46 -5.98 -12.71
N GLY A 199 -2.91 -6.91 -11.92
CA GLY A 199 -1.56 -7.46 -12.13
C GLY A 199 -0.50 -6.50 -11.62
N GLU A 200 -0.35 -5.36 -12.27
CA GLU A 200 0.48 -4.22 -11.87
C GLU A 200 -0.25 -2.91 -12.15
N GLY A 201 0.07 -1.87 -11.39
CA GLY A 201 -0.47 -0.53 -11.54
C GLY A 201 -0.36 0.28 -10.26
N GLY A 202 -0.56 1.58 -10.40
CA GLY A 202 -0.62 2.53 -9.29
C GLY A 202 -1.49 3.73 -9.63
N ILE A 203 -1.99 4.39 -8.60
CA ILE A 203 -2.78 5.63 -8.73
C ILE A 203 -2.23 6.65 -7.74
N ILE A 204 -2.09 7.88 -8.18
CA ILE A 204 -1.88 9.06 -7.32
C ILE A 204 -3.20 9.81 -7.27
N VAL A 205 -3.67 10.18 -6.08
CA VAL A 205 -4.80 11.11 -5.89
C VAL A 205 -4.31 12.37 -5.21
N THR A 206 -4.82 13.54 -5.62
CA THR A 206 -4.41 14.84 -5.06
C THR A 206 -5.41 15.94 -5.41
N ASP A 207 -5.45 17.00 -4.60
CA ASP A 207 -6.14 18.26 -4.93
C ASP A 207 -5.17 19.34 -5.41
N ASP A 208 -3.85 19.08 -5.36
CA ASP A 208 -2.82 20.00 -5.83
C ASP A 208 -2.66 19.90 -7.34
N GLU A 209 -3.02 20.95 -8.05
CA GLU A 209 -2.99 21.02 -9.52
C GLU A 209 -1.56 21.03 -10.07
N ASP A 210 -0.61 21.65 -9.37
CA ASP A 210 0.80 21.66 -9.75
C ASP A 210 1.42 20.25 -9.60
N LEU A 211 1.10 19.56 -8.49
CA LEU A 211 1.52 18.18 -8.28
C LEU A 211 0.94 17.26 -9.37
N ALA A 212 -0.36 17.37 -9.66
CA ALA A 212 -1.02 16.58 -10.70
C ALA A 212 -0.41 16.82 -12.08
N ALA A 213 -0.16 18.08 -12.45
CA ALA A 213 0.45 18.44 -13.74
C ALA A 213 1.85 17.83 -13.88
N ARG A 214 2.68 17.98 -12.85
CA ARG A 214 4.04 17.40 -12.83
C ARG A 214 4.00 15.87 -12.88
N ALA A 215 3.10 15.22 -12.13
CA ALA A 215 2.92 13.78 -12.15
C ALA A 215 2.47 13.28 -13.54
N ILE A 216 1.51 13.93 -14.18
CA ILE A 216 1.05 13.63 -15.55
C ILE A 216 2.20 13.74 -16.56
N LEU A 217 2.92 14.85 -16.56
CA LEU A 217 4.05 15.09 -17.44
C LEU A 217 5.16 14.06 -17.24
N ALA A 218 5.54 13.81 -15.97
CA ALA A 218 6.58 12.86 -15.63
C ALA A 218 6.15 11.41 -15.90
N SER A 219 4.87 11.07 -15.77
CA SER A 219 4.36 9.74 -16.14
C SER A 219 4.56 9.43 -17.64
N GLY A 220 4.69 10.46 -18.47
CA GLY A 220 4.97 10.30 -19.88
C GLY A 220 3.86 10.76 -20.82
N ALA A 221 3.14 11.82 -20.46
CA ALA A 221 2.00 12.34 -21.22
C ALA A 221 2.40 12.96 -22.56
N TYR A 222 3.67 13.39 -22.74
CA TYR A 222 4.06 14.20 -23.90
C TYR A 222 3.12 15.40 -24.03
N MET A 223 2.62 15.67 -25.25
CA MET A 223 1.61 16.71 -25.53
C MET A 223 0.15 16.19 -25.42
N LEU A 224 -0.04 14.97 -24.87
CA LEU A 224 -1.34 14.29 -24.81
C LEU A 224 -1.99 14.38 -23.43
N HIS A 225 -1.54 15.31 -22.59
CA HIS A 225 -2.02 15.51 -21.21
C HIS A 225 -3.54 15.74 -21.12
N ALA A 226 -4.15 16.36 -22.14
CA ALA A 226 -5.60 16.58 -22.19
C ALA A 226 -6.42 15.27 -22.31
N GLN A 227 -5.76 14.12 -22.61
CA GLN A 227 -6.41 12.81 -22.66
C GLN A 227 -6.45 12.11 -21.29
N HIS A 228 -5.95 12.73 -20.22
CA HIS A 228 -6.13 12.23 -18.87
C HIS A 228 -7.59 12.38 -18.40
N GLY A 229 -8.01 11.56 -17.43
CA GLY A 229 -9.38 11.57 -16.90
C GLY A 229 -9.72 12.87 -16.17
N THR A 230 -8.73 13.45 -15.51
CA THR A 230 -8.81 14.69 -14.74
C THR A 230 -7.61 15.58 -15.07
N PRO A 231 -7.57 16.17 -16.29
CA PRO A 231 -6.42 16.97 -16.71
C PRO A 231 -6.39 18.32 -15.96
N PRO A 232 -5.20 18.76 -15.52
CA PRO A 232 -5.00 20.13 -15.05
C PRO A 232 -5.25 21.17 -16.14
N SER A 233 -5.35 22.43 -15.75
CA SER A 233 -5.48 23.55 -16.70
C SER A 233 -4.27 23.67 -17.61
N GLU A 234 -4.50 24.14 -18.82
CA GLU A 234 -3.45 24.31 -19.83
C GLU A 234 -2.32 25.23 -19.34
N ASP A 235 -2.65 26.30 -18.64
CA ASP A 235 -1.67 27.25 -18.11
C ASP A 235 -0.70 26.59 -17.11
N VAL A 236 -1.21 25.66 -16.26
CA VAL A 236 -0.38 24.92 -15.31
C VAL A 236 0.49 23.90 -16.04
N ILE A 237 -0.05 23.21 -17.02
CA ILE A 237 0.73 22.29 -17.88
C ILE A 237 1.85 23.03 -18.61
N GLN A 238 1.57 24.14 -19.24
CA GLN A 238 2.57 24.93 -19.99
C GLN A 238 3.70 25.43 -19.09
N ARG A 239 3.41 25.79 -17.86
CA ARG A 239 4.41 26.18 -16.85
C ARG A 239 5.37 25.04 -16.52
N TRP A 240 4.86 23.82 -16.33
CA TRP A 240 5.64 22.66 -15.88
C TRP A 240 6.24 21.81 -17.01
N ALA A 241 5.70 21.86 -18.22
CA ALA A 241 6.16 21.04 -19.36
C ALA A 241 7.67 21.17 -19.65
N PRO A 242 8.28 22.38 -19.68
CA PRO A 242 9.72 22.51 -19.94
C PRO A 242 10.60 22.08 -18.76
N LEU A 243 10.04 21.93 -17.57
CA LEU A 243 10.77 21.65 -16.31
C LEU A 243 10.63 20.20 -15.84
N THR A 244 9.71 19.43 -16.43
CA THR A 244 9.39 18.08 -15.96
C THR A 244 9.91 17.01 -16.92
N PRO A 245 10.93 16.23 -16.51
CA PRO A 245 11.43 15.13 -17.36
C PRO A 245 10.42 13.99 -17.43
N ASN A 246 10.34 13.37 -18.60
CA ASN A 246 9.48 12.22 -18.85
C ASN A 246 10.14 10.92 -18.36
N CYS A 247 9.46 10.19 -17.46
CA CYS A 247 9.93 8.94 -16.87
C CYS A 247 9.29 7.68 -17.48
N SER A 248 8.34 7.83 -18.41
CA SER A 248 7.65 6.73 -19.13
C SER A 248 6.98 5.69 -18.19
N MET A 249 6.33 6.14 -17.12
CA MET A 249 5.68 5.30 -16.09
C MET A 249 4.16 5.17 -16.30
N ARG A 250 3.71 5.11 -17.55
CA ARG A 250 2.27 5.06 -17.91
C ARG A 250 1.63 3.73 -17.57
N LEU A 251 0.41 3.76 -17.06
CA LEU A 251 -0.46 2.57 -17.02
C LEU A 251 -0.93 2.24 -18.45
N ASN A 252 -1.09 0.97 -18.80
CA ASN A 252 -1.65 0.53 -20.06
C ASN A 252 -3.17 0.33 -19.98
N GLU A 253 -3.83 0.30 -21.16
CA GLU A 253 -5.28 0.15 -21.27
C GLU A 253 -5.79 -1.18 -20.71
N LEU A 254 -5.05 -2.26 -20.89
CA LEU A 254 -5.48 -3.59 -20.41
C LEU A 254 -5.58 -3.63 -18.88
N ALA A 255 -4.56 -3.14 -18.19
CA ALA A 255 -4.57 -3.08 -16.73
C ALA A 255 -5.71 -2.18 -16.21
N ALA A 256 -5.96 -1.04 -16.88
CA ALA A 256 -7.05 -0.14 -16.51
C ALA A 256 -8.44 -0.77 -16.75
N ALA A 257 -8.63 -1.50 -17.84
CA ALA A 257 -9.87 -2.20 -18.14
C ALA A 257 -10.19 -3.31 -17.11
N ILE A 258 -9.14 -3.95 -16.57
CA ILE A 258 -9.27 -4.94 -15.49
C ILE A 258 -9.55 -4.26 -14.15
N ALA A 259 -8.89 -3.12 -13.86
CA ALA A 259 -9.00 -2.42 -12.58
C ALA A 259 -10.36 -1.74 -12.37
N LEU A 260 -10.82 -1.01 -13.38
CA LEU A 260 -11.99 -0.12 -13.28
C LEU A 260 -13.25 -0.81 -12.76
N PRO A 261 -13.70 -1.97 -13.26
CA PRO A 261 -14.91 -2.64 -12.76
C PRO A 261 -14.79 -3.10 -11.30
N GLN A 262 -13.58 -3.31 -10.81
CA GLN A 262 -13.34 -3.75 -9.43
C GLN A 262 -13.57 -2.64 -8.39
N LEU A 263 -13.53 -1.37 -8.80
CA LEU A 263 -13.81 -0.25 -7.90
C LEU A 263 -15.28 -0.27 -7.43
N ALA A 264 -16.21 -0.67 -8.28
CA ALA A 264 -17.62 -0.74 -7.96
C ALA A 264 -17.97 -1.77 -6.84
N SER A 265 -17.16 -2.83 -6.69
CA SER A 265 -17.33 -3.88 -5.66
C SER A 265 -16.28 -3.79 -4.54
N LEU A 266 -15.57 -2.67 -4.44
CA LEU A 266 -14.48 -2.50 -3.48
C LEU A 266 -14.96 -2.66 -2.04
N GLU A 267 -16.05 -2.00 -1.68
CA GLU A 267 -16.56 -2.02 -0.30
C GLU A 267 -17.04 -3.41 0.11
N GLU A 268 -17.77 -4.11 -0.76
CA GLU A 268 -18.18 -5.50 -0.53
C GLU A 268 -16.97 -6.42 -0.26
N ARG A 269 -15.88 -6.26 -1.02
CA ARG A 269 -14.66 -7.04 -0.78
C ARG A 269 -13.96 -6.65 0.51
N ASN A 270 -13.92 -5.36 0.83
CA ASN A 270 -13.35 -4.90 2.10
C ASN A 270 -14.15 -5.41 3.30
N ASP A 271 -15.50 -5.49 3.19
CA ASP A 271 -16.35 -6.10 4.22
C ASP A 271 -16.04 -7.60 4.40
N ALA A 272 -15.85 -8.32 3.30
CA ALA A 272 -15.45 -9.73 3.37
C ALA A 272 -14.08 -9.90 4.07
N TRP A 273 -13.08 -9.08 3.74
CA TRP A 273 -11.79 -9.09 4.43
C TRP A 273 -11.91 -8.72 5.91
N ARG A 274 -12.72 -7.71 6.27
CA ARG A 274 -12.98 -7.34 7.67
C ARG A 274 -13.60 -8.51 8.46
N ALA A 275 -14.56 -9.21 7.86
CA ALA A 275 -15.20 -10.38 8.49
C ALA A 275 -14.18 -11.52 8.72
N ILE A 276 -13.33 -11.80 7.74
CA ILE A 276 -12.24 -12.79 7.86
C ILE A 276 -11.26 -12.38 8.94
N TYR A 277 -10.81 -11.13 8.94
CA TYR A 277 -9.86 -10.59 9.92
C TYR A 277 -10.41 -10.71 11.36
N ASN A 278 -11.62 -10.23 11.59
CA ASN A 278 -12.26 -10.26 12.90
C ASN A 278 -12.47 -11.69 13.43
N ARG A 279 -12.78 -12.64 12.52
CA ARG A 279 -12.92 -14.06 12.89
C ARG A 279 -11.58 -14.67 13.30
N LEU A 280 -10.50 -14.36 12.59
CA LEU A 280 -9.13 -14.79 12.94
C LEU A 280 -8.72 -14.19 14.29
N GLU A 281 -8.86 -12.88 14.47
CA GLU A 281 -8.53 -12.19 15.72
C GLU A 281 -9.25 -12.81 16.92
N SER A 282 -10.57 -12.98 16.79
CA SER A 282 -11.38 -13.60 17.85
C SER A 282 -10.96 -15.05 18.14
N GLY A 283 -10.61 -15.79 17.07
CA GLY A 283 -10.27 -17.22 17.19
C GLY A 283 -8.90 -17.48 17.82
N ILE A 284 -7.96 -16.55 17.74
CA ILE A 284 -6.62 -16.68 18.36
C ILE A 284 -6.46 -15.84 19.62
N SER A 285 -7.50 -15.09 20.01
CA SER A 285 -7.50 -14.29 21.24
C SER A 285 -7.25 -15.17 22.46
N GLY A 286 -6.31 -14.76 23.30
CA GLY A 286 -5.96 -15.48 24.52
C GLY A 286 -4.96 -16.62 24.34
N LEU A 287 -4.43 -16.87 23.14
CA LEU A 287 -3.30 -17.79 22.98
C LEU A 287 -2.06 -17.26 23.73
N PRO A 288 -1.32 -18.13 24.44
CA PRO A 288 -0.11 -17.71 25.14
C PRO A 288 0.95 -17.19 24.18
N ASN A 289 1.69 -16.18 24.60
CA ASN A 289 2.79 -15.60 23.84
C ASN A 289 2.40 -15.04 22.46
N LEU A 290 1.11 -14.75 22.24
CA LEU A 290 0.61 -14.22 20.98
C LEU A 290 -0.27 -13.01 21.25
N ARG A 291 -0.07 -11.92 20.48
CA ARG A 291 -0.95 -10.77 20.47
C ARG A 291 -1.20 -10.26 19.08
N VAL A 292 -2.38 -9.72 18.83
CA VAL A 292 -2.72 -9.01 17.61
C VAL A 292 -2.44 -7.51 17.83
N PRO A 293 -1.77 -6.81 16.90
CA PRO A 293 -1.62 -5.35 16.96
C PRO A 293 -3.00 -4.68 16.98
N ARG A 294 -3.18 -3.69 17.86
CA ARG A 294 -4.46 -3.00 18.03
C ARG A 294 -4.70 -1.98 16.93
N THR A 295 -5.88 -2.01 16.35
CA THR A 295 -6.39 -0.94 15.50
C THR A 295 -6.95 0.20 16.37
N LEU A 296 -6.75 1.46 15.98
CA LEU A 296 -7.37 2.62 16.66
C LEU A 296 -8.88 2.61 16.44
N ASP A 297 -9.63 3.11 17.41
CA ASP A 297 -11.11 3.14 17.35
C ASP A 297 -11.63 4.01 16.20
N GLU A 298 -10.85 5.02 15.79
CA GLU A 298 -11.13 5.93 14.68
C GLU A 298 -10.90 5.31 13.30
N VAL A 299 -10.25 4.12 13.24
CA VAL A 299 -9.86 3.49 11.99
C VAL A 299 -10.90 2.48 11.51
N VAL A 300 -11.42 2.69 10.32
CA VAL A 300 -12.06 1.63 9.53
C VAL A 300 -10.97 1.02 8.64
N HIS A 301 -10.55 -0.21 8.91
CA HIS A 301 -9.46 -0.83 8.19
C HIS A 301 -9.91 -1.60 6.93
N ALA A 302 -8.99 -1.80 5.98
CA ALA A 302 -9.19 -2.60 4.77
C ALA A 302 -8.09 -3.67 4.65
N PRO A 303 -8.11 -4.72 5.53
CA PRO A 303 -7.01 -5.66 5.67
C PRO A 303 -7.00 -6.66 4.52
N THR A 304 -5.84 -6.87 3.86
CA THR A 304 -5.62 -7.94 2.88
C THR A 304 -4.75 -9.08 3.43
N SER A 305 -4.35 -8.95 4.68
CA SER A 305 -3.57 -9.92 5.43
C SER A 305 -3.78 -9.72 6.93
N PHE A 306 -3.41 -10.72 7.72
CA PHE A 306 -3.59 -10.73 9.16
C PHE A 306 -2.23 -10.81 9.85
N GLN A 307 -1.97 -9.88 10.78
CA GLN A 307 -0.72 -9.81 11.52
C GLN A 307 -0.94 -10.20 12.98
N PHE A 308 0.02 -10.92 13.53
CA PHE A 308 0.15 -11.17 14.96
C PHE A 308 1.62 -11.21 15.38
N VAL A 309 1.88 -10.90 16.62
CA VAL A 309 3.23 -10.85 17.19
C VAL A 309 3.39 -12.03 18.16
N VAL A 310 4.50 -12.74 18.04
CA VAL A 310 4.83 -13.91 18.85
C VAL A 310 6.00 -13.57 19.77
N ASP A 311 5.82 -13.78 21.09
CA ASP A 311 6.86 -13.61 22.12
C ASP A 311 7.50 -14.96 22.42
N LEU A 312 8.36 -15.42 21.52
CA LEU A 312 9.12 -16.67 21.65
C LEU A 312 10.52 -16.48 21.05
N PRO A 313 11.50 -17.30 21.45
CA PRO A 313 12.80 -17.33 20.78
C PRO A 313 12.66 -17.72 19.30
N PRO A 314 13.61 -17.28 18.42
CA PRO A 314 13.56 -17.55 16.98
C PRO A 314 13.30 -19.01 16.62
N GLU A 315 13.96 -19.96 17.29
CA GLU A 315 13.80 -21.40 17.05
C GLU A 315 12.39 -21.87 17.40
N GLY A 316 11.80 -21.28 18.47
CA GLY A 316 10.42 -21.54 18.88
C GLY A 316 9.41 -21.04 17.85
N ILE A 317 9.64 -19.87 17.25
CA ILE A 317 8.82 -19.33 16.16
C ILE A 317 8.94 -20.24 14.93
N GLU A 318 10.16 -20.53 14.48
CA GLU A 318 10.39 -21.36 13.28
C GLU A 318 9.73 -22.75 13.37
N ALA A 319 9.86 -23.41 14.53
CA ALA A 319 9.24 -24.72 14.75
C ALA A 319 7.70 -24.67 14.59
N ARG A 320 7.05 -23.62 15.13
CA ARG A 320 5.59 -23.44 15.03
C ARG A 320 5.14 -23.06 13.61
N LEU A 321 5.91 -22.21 12.95
CA LEU A 321 5.63 -21.85 11.55
C LEU A 321 5.76 -23.05 10.61
N ALA A 322 6.68 -23.98 10.88
CA ALA A 322 6.80 -25.23 10.15
C ALA A 322 5.53 -26.09 10.30
N VAL A 323 4.99 -26.22 11.52
CA VAL A 323 3.71 -26.92 11.76
C VAL A 323 2.56 -26.27 10.98
N CYS A 324 2.48 -24.93 10.96
CA CYS A 324 1.46 -24.23 10.20
C CYS A 324 1.60 -24.48 8.69
N ALA A 325 2.82 -24.40 8.17
CA ALA A 325 3.10 -24.61 6.74
C ALA A 325 2.78 -26.05 6.28
N GLU A 326 3.14 -27.07 7.08
CA GLU A 326 2.79 -28.49 6.84
C GLU A 326 1.27 -28.71 6.77
N ARG A 327 0.50 -27.84 7.40
CA ARG A 327 -0.97 -27.90 7.45
C ARG A 327 -1.65 -26.93 6.47
N GLY A 328 -0.91 -26.41 5.48
CA GLY A 328 -1.44 -25.56 4.42
C GLY A 328 -1.62 -24.09 4.81
N VAL A 329 -1.10 -23.65 5.98
CA VAL A 329 -1.15 -22.27 6.44
C VAL A 329 0.27 -21.67 6.50
N PRO A 330 0.88 -21.32 5.34
CA PRO A 330 2.19 -20.69 5.32
C PRO A 330 2.12 -19.27 5.89
N ILE A 331 2.91 -19.00 6.92
CA ILE A 331 2.99 -17.73 7.62
C ILE A 331 4.34 -17.09 7.36
N LYS A 332 4.36 -15.82 7.02
CA LYS A 332 5.59 -15.04 6.89
C LYS A 332 6.04 -14.56 8.26
N TRP A 333 7.33 -14.53 8.48
CA TRP A 333 7.93 -14.01 9.70
C TRP A 333 8.94 -12.90 9.37
N PHE A 334 8.72 -11.71 9.91
CA PHE A 334 9.57 -10.54 9.67
C PHE A 334 10.86 -10.56 10.49
N GLY A 335 10.92 -11.34 11.58
CA GLY A 335 12.10 -11.47 12.45
C GLY A 335 13.30 -12.22 11.86
N ARG A 336 13.18 -12.78 10.65
CA ARG A 336 14.30 -13.50 10.01
C ARG A 336 15.49 -12.59 9.77
N SER A 337 16.69 -13.18 9.84
CA SER A 337 17.97 -12.48 9.59
C SER A 337 18.21 -12.17 8.11
N PHE A 338 17.40 -12.71 7.20
CA PHE A 338 17.51 -12.51 5.74
C PHE A 338 16.13 -12.30 5.12
N ALA A 339 16.10 -11.53 4.04
CA ALA A 339 14.86 -11.30 3.27
C ALA A 339 14.40 -12.57 2.56
N THR A 340 13.10 -12.84 2.57
CA THR A 340 12.51 -14.02 1.93
C THR A 340 11.23 -13.64 1.18
N GLY A 341 11.19 -13.85 -0.13
CA GLY A 341 10.06 -13.47 -0.98
C GLY A 341 9.77 -11.97 -0.85
N PHE A 342 8.55 -11.61 -0.46
CA PHE A 342 8.15 -10.21 -0.23
C PHE A 342 8.34 -9.76 1.23
N THR A 343 8.99 -10.57 2.07
CA THR A 343 9.19 -10.26 3.49
C THR A 343 10.59 -9.70 3.69
N SER A 344 10.67 -8.41 4.01
CA SER A 344 11.91 -7.72 4.34
C SER A 344 11.66 -6.69 5.43
N VAL A 345 12.71 -6.31 6.14
CA VAL A 345 12.70 -5.25 7.16
C VAL A 345 13.84 -4.27 6.88
N HIS A 346 13.82 -3.13 7.53
CA HIS A 346 14.77 -2.04 7.30
C HIS A 346 16.26 -2.48 7.31
N ARG A 347 16.64 -3.41 8.17
CA ARG A 347 18.02 -3.94 8.24
C ARG A 347 18.47 -4.75 7.01
N HIS A 348 17.55 -5.11 6.12
CA HIS A 348 17.85 -5.78 4.85
C HIS A 348 18.10 -4.80 3.70
N TRP A 349 17.92 -3.49 3.90
CA TRP A 349 18.05 -2.46 2.87
C TRP A 349 19.41 -1.76 3.02
N GLY A 350 20.45 -2.36 2.46
CA GLY A 350 21.83 -1.85 2.57
C GLY A 350 22.06 -0.47 1.93
N TYR A 351 21.07 0.07 1.22
CA TYR A 351 21.06 1.41 0.65
C TYR A 351 20.40 2.46 1.57
N VAL A 352 19.83 2.05 2.69
CA VAL A 352 19.26 2.95 3.71
C VAL A 352 20.24 3.01 4.90
N GLU A 353 20.52 4.22 5.37
CA GLU A 353 21.38 4.42 6.54
C GLU A 353 20.74 3.77 7.77
N ALA A 354 21.53 2.96 8.49
CA ALA A 354 21.06 2.28 9.69
C ALA A 354 20.82 3.27 10.82
N ARG A 355 19.67 3.16 11.48
CA ARG A 355 19.26 3.92 12.68
C ARG A 355 18.81 2.95 13.75
N ALA A 356 19.01 3.30 15.02
CA ALA A 356 18.45 2.54 16.14
C ALA A 356 16.92 2.75 16.17
N LEU A 357 16.16 1.66 16.14
CA LEU A 357 14.70 1.62 16.10
C LEU A 357 14.19 0.61 17.14
N PRO A 358 14.38 0.90 18.44
CA PRO A 358 14.21 -0.11 19.48
C PRO A 358 12.78 -0.65 19.60
N LYS A 359 11.76 0.18 19.40
CA LYS A 359 10.35 -0.25 19.44
C LYS A 359 10.01 -1.11 18.22
N GLY A 360 10.40 -0.66 17.03
CA GLY A 360 10.21 -1.38 15.77
C GLY A 360 10.97 -2.70 15.72
N ASP A 361 12.24 -2.72 16.12
CA ASP A 361 13.03 -3.95 16.20
C ASP A 361 12.39 -4.98 17.14
N ALA A 362 11.89 -4.54 18.30
CA ALA A 362 11.22 -5.41 19.26
C ALA A 362 9.94 -6.04 18.68
N VAL A 363 9.09 -5.26 18.03
CA VAL A 363 7.83 -5.78 17.46
C VAL A 363 8.08 -6.64 16.23
N LEU A 364 9.01 -6.23 15.34
CA LEU A 364 9.33 -6.96 14.11
C LEU A 364 10.00 -8.30 14.38
N ALA A 365 10.71 -8.45 15.51
CA ALA A 365 11.34 -9.73 15.90
C ALA A 365 10.34 -10.88 15.99
N GLY A 366 9.13 -10.61 16.45
CA GLY A 366 8.05 -11.62 16.59
C GLY A 366 6.95 -11.50 15.54
N LEU A 367 7.00 -10.54 14.62
CA LEU A 367 5.89 -10.23 13.71
C LEU A 367 5.70 -11.31 12.65
N CYS A 368 4.51 -11.89 12.65
CA CYS A 368 4.02 -12.87 11.68
C CYS A 368 2.91 -12.27 10.80
N ASP A 369 2.78 -12.73 9.56
CA ASP A 369 1.82 -12.23 8.56
C ASP A 369 1.21 -13.37 7.75
N VAL A 370 -0.11 -13.44 7.75
CA VAL A 370 -0.91 -14.41 7.00
C VAL A 370 -1.66 -13.68 5.90
N ARG A 371 -1.48 -14.09 4.65
CA ARG A 371 -2.24 -13.55 3.53
C ARG A 371 -3.68 -14.03 3.58
N LEU A 372 -4.61 -13.14 3.24
CA LEU A 372 -6.05 -13.42 3.23
C LEU A 372 -6.64 -13.23 1.83
N PRO A 373 -6.97 -14.29 1.07
CA PRO A 373 -7.93 -14.20 -0.03
C PRO A 373 -9.29 -13.66 0.46
N SER A 374 -9.91 -12.74 -0.28
CA SER A 374 -11.20 -12.14 0.16
C SER A 374 -12.39 -13.09 0.09
N ASP A 375 -12.24 -14.23 -0.57
CA ASP A 375 -13.26 -15.25 -0.78
C ASP A 375 -13.04 -16.52 0.06
N LEU A 376 -12.28 -16.42 1.16
CA LEU A 376 -12.19 -17.50 2.15
C LEU A 376 -13.56 -17.74 2.79
N THR A 377 -13.97 -19.00 2.82
CA THR A 377 -15.19 -19.41 3.53
C THR A 377 -15.00 -19.38 5.04
N ALA A 378 -16.09 -19.31 5.79
CA ALA A 378 -16.05 -19.37 7.25
C ALA A 378 -15.35 -20.64 7.77
N GLU A 379 -15.54 -21.79 7.11
CA GLU A 379 -14.91 -23.06 7.44
C GLU A 379 -13.39 -23.04 7.19
N GLU A 380 -12.96 -22.41 6.08
CA GLU A 380 -11.53 -22.23 5.79
C GLU A 380 -10.87 -21.33 6.82
N VAL A 381 -11.54 -20.24 7.24
CA VAL A 381 -11.05 -19.35 8.29
C VAL A 381 -10.95 -20.08 9.63
N ASP A 382 -11.96 -20.89 10.02
CA ASP A 382 -11.91 -21.71 11.23
C ASP A 382 -10.78 -22.75 11.18
N THR A 383 -10.51 -23.28 9.99
CA THR A 383 -9.39 -24.19 9.78
C THR A 383 -8.05 -23.47 10.01
N ILE A 384 -7.89 -22.24 9.51
CA ILE A 384 -6.69 -21.41 9.75
C ILE A 384 -6.53 -21.17 11.26
N VAL A 385 -7.61 -20.76 11.95
CA VAL A 385 -7.62 -20.60 13.42
C VAL A 385 -7.17 -21.87 14.12
N ALA A 386 -7.77 -23.02 13.78
CA ALA A 386 -7.45 -24.30 14.40
C ALA A 386 -5.98 -24.72 14.19
N VAL A 387 -5.42 -24.43 13.01
CA VAL A 387 -3.99 -24.67 12.71
C VAL A 387 -3.10 -23.78 13.58
N ILE A 388 -3.42 -22.48 13.70
CA ILE A 388 -2.65 -21.54 14.54
C ILE A 388 -2.77 -21.96 16.02
N CYS A 389 -3.96 -22.30 16.51
CA CYS A 389 -4.17 -22.79 17.87
C CYS A 389 -3.37 -24.06 18.14
N LEU A 390 -3.32 -25.01 17.20
CA LEU A 390 -2.53 -26.23 17.33
C LEU A 390 -1.02 -25.92 17.44
N ALA A 391 -0.53 -24.96 16.67
CA ALA A 391 0.90 -24.62 16.63
C ALA A 391 1.34 -23.78 17.84
N PHE A 392 0.50 -22.87 18.32
CA PHE A 392 0.86 -21.88 19.35
C PHE A 392 0.15 -22.06 20.69
N GLY A 393 -0.78 -22.99 20.82
CA GLY A 393 -1.57 -23.21 22.03
C GLY A 393 -0.84 -23.98 23.16
N HIS A 394 0.45 -24.32 22.96
CA HIS A 394 1.23 -25.11 23.95
C HIS A 394 2.54 -24.40 24.32
#